data_67af903da3808d08efbe1a6eeff58a90
#
_entry.id   67af903da3808d08efbe1a6eeff58a90
#
_cell.length_a   1.000
_cell.length_b   1.000
_cell.length_c   1.000
_cell.angle_alpha   90.00
_cell.angle_beta   90.00
_cell.angle_gamma   90.00
#
_symmetry.space_group_name_H-M   'P 1'
#
loop_
_entity.id
_entity.type
_entity.pdbx_description
1 polymer ?
#
loop_
_entity_poly.entity_id
_entity_poly.type
_entity_poly.pdbx_seq_one_letter_code
_entity_poly.pdbx_strand_id
1 'polypeptide(L)'
;MKNQLILTAASVGALSGCTQQENRPKDLNVIYILADDLGYGDLGCYGQTKIHTPNIDRLAAEGMLFTQHYAGCTVSAPSRSALMTGQHTGHTPIRGNKGGTGDDGVEGQHPIPADTYTLGKMFRQAGYVTGTFGKWGLGSPGSEGDPTYQGFDEFFGYNCQALAHKYYPTHLWHNREKMLLDGNDLAHTTQYSHDIIQERTLDFIRRNKERKFFAFLAYTLPHAELLVPEDEIIEAYRGRFEEKPYAAKSGDYSPEGKHPIHYCSQPEPRTSFAAMVTRLDRYAVSYTHLTLPTKA
;
A
#
# COMPACT_ATOMS: atom_id res chain seq x y z
N MET A 1 -38.37 21.95 82.91
CA MET A 1 -38.42 21.37 81.57
C MET A 1 -37.30 22.00 80.78
N LYS A 2 -36.20 21.28 80.55
CA LYS A 2 -34.99 21.74 79.85
C LYS A 2 -34.98 21.21 78.40
N ASN A 3 -35.10 22.12 77.45
CA ASN A 3 -34.93 21.81 76.06
C ASN A 3 -33.42 21.73 75.69
N GLN A 4 -32.95 20.60 75.32
CA GLN A 4 -31.63 20.41 74.72
C GLN A 4 -31.75 20.57 73.21
N LEU A 5 -31.04 21.54 72.64
CA LEU A 5 -30.80 21.68 71.22
C LEU A 5 -29.66 20.75 70.86
N ILE A 6 -29.92 19.82 69.92
CA ILE A 6 -28.91 18.99 69.31
C ILE A 6 -28.45 19.68 68.01
N LEU A 7 -27.22 20.21 68.04
CA LEU A 7 -26.55 20.66 66.79
C LEU A 7 -25.96 19.47 66.07
N THR A 8 -26.51 19.15 64.92
CA THR A 8 -25.89 18.23 63.97
C THR A 8 -24.92 18.98 63.08
N ALA A 9 -23.61 18.74 63.23
CA ALA A 9 -22.58 19.23 62.34
C ALA A 9 -22.59 18.40 61.06
N ALA A 10 -22.97 19.02 59.97
CA ALA A 10 -22.83 18.42 58.64
C ALA A 10 -21.38 18.59 58.16
N SER A 11 -20.63 17.52 58.14
CA SER A 11 -19.30 17.47 57.51
C SER A 11 -19.45 17.45 55.99
N VAL A 12 -19.12 18.56 55.35
CA VAL A 12 -18.96 18.64 53.90
C VAL A 12 -17.66 17.94 53.53
N GLY A 13 -17.78 16.68 53.11
CA GLY A 13 -16.67 15.96 52.51
C GLY A 13 -16.31 16.58 51.14
N ALA A 14 -15.16 17.24 51.06
CA ALA A 14 -14.58 17.66 49.80
C ALA A 14 -14.25 16.39 48.96
N LEU A 15 -15.07 16.08 47.98
CA LEU A 15 -14.74 15.13 46.90
C LEU A 15 -13.64 15.76 46.05
N SER A 16 -12.37 15.49 46.42
CA SER A 16 -11.25 15.68 45.53
C SER A 16 -11.43 14.72 44.34
N GLY A 17 -12.06 15.20 43.31
CA GLY A 17 -12.08 14.52 42.03
C GLY A 17 -10.65 14.39 41.54
N CYS A 18 -10.07 13.18 41.67
CA CYS A 18 -8.93 12.80 40.86
C CYS A 18 -9.37 12.92 39.40
N THR A 19 -9.03 14.03 38.76
CA THR A 19 -8.98 14.08 37.30
C THR A 19 -7.89 13.10 36.92
N GLN A 20 -8.26 11.83 36.66
CA GLN A 20 -7.44 10.96 35.84
C GLN A 20 -7.26 11.72 34.54
N GLN A 21 -6.06 12.28 34.37
CA GLN A 21 -5.62 12.75 33.09
C GLN A 21 -5.66 11.48 32.22
N GLU A 22 -6.73 11.34 31.44
CA GLU A 22 -6.83 10.29 30.45
C GLU A 22 -5.55 10.39 29.62
N ASN A 23 -4.65 9.41 29.77
CA ASN A 23 -3.56 9.19 28.88
C ASN A 23 -4.19 8.80 27.54
N ARG A 24 -4.70 9.80 26.81
CA ARG A 24 -5.10 9.59 25.42
C ARG A 24 -3.85 9.08 24.71
N PRO A 25 -3.93 7.92 24.05
CA PRO A 25 -2.80 7.46 23.27
C PRO A 25 -2.39 8.61 22.34
N LYS A 26 -1.11 8.93 22.31
CA LYS A 26 -0.57 9.91 21.35
C LYS A 26 -1.13 9.56 19.99
N ASP A 27 -1.61 10.57 19.25
CA ASP A 27 -2.05 10.39 17.88
C ASP A 27 -0.92 9.70 17.09
N LEU A 28 -1.12 8.41 16.75
CA LEU A 28 -0.12 7.61 16.08
C LEU A 28 -0.23 7.82 14.58
N ASN A 29 0.90 7.92 13.90
CA ASN A 29 0.95 7.81 12.47
C ASN A 29 0.68 6.35 12.05
N VAL A 30 -0.02 6.16 10.95
CA VAL A 30 -0.35 4.83 10.44
C VAL A 30 0.20 4.68 9.03
N ILE A 31 1.04 3.68 8.85
CA ILE A 31 1.56 3.26 7.54
C ILE A 31 1.06 1.83 7.31
N TYR A 32 0.28 1.64 6.27
CA TYR A 32 -0.22 0.32 5.85
C TYR A 32 0.46 -0.07 4.55
N ILE A 33 1.30 -1.10 4.57
CA ILE A 33 1.99 -1.62 3.39
C ILE A 33 1.25 -2.85 2.90
N LEU A 34 0.76 -2.79 1.66
CA LEU A 34 0.14 -3.90 0.95
C LEU A 34 1.06 -4.34 -0.18
N ALA A 35 1.50 -5.59 -0.14
CA ALA A 35 2.22 -6.23 -1.24
C ALA A 35 1.22 -7.01 -2.13
N ASP A 36 1.41 -6.96 -3.45
CA ASP A 36 0.56 -7.65 -4.41
C ASP A 36 1.19 -9.01 -4.79
N ASP A 37 0.46 -10.10 -4.59
CA ASP A 37 0.90 -11.48 -4.84
C ASP A 37 2.13 -11.95 -4.03
N LEU A 38 2.36 -11.37 -2.85
CA LEU A 38 3.36 -11.86 -1.91
C LEU A 38 2.77 -13.03 -1.09
N GLY A 39 3.39 -14.19 -1.21
CA GLY A 39 2.96 -15.39 -0.49
C GLY A 39 3.48 -15.46 0.95
N TYR A 40 2.80 -16.26 1.77
CA TYR A 40 3.23 -16.54 3.15
C TYR A 40 4.67 -17.08 3.22
N GLY A 41 5.04 -17.95 2.29
CA GLY A 41 6.36 -18.58 2.23
C GLY A 41 7.46 -17.74 1.56
N ASP A 42 7.24 -16.46 1.28
CA ASP A 42 8.21 -15.60 0.58
C ASP A 42 9.05 -14.74 1.53
N LEU A 43 8.72 -14.72 2.83
CA LEU A 43 9.40 -13.92 3.85
C LEU A 43 10.15 -14.78 4.86
N GLY A 44 11.32 -14.30 5.29
CA GLY A 44 12.17 -14.98 6.28
C GLY A 44 11.47 -15.19 7.62
N CYS A 45 10.69 -14.23 8.11
CA CYS A 45 9.92 -14.33 9.36
C CYS A 45 8.88 -15.47 9.35
N TYR A 46 8.53 -15.99 8.19
CA TYR A 46 7.67 -17.16 8.02
C TYR A 46 8.44 -18.44 7.63
N GLY A 47 9.78 -18.39 7.68
CA GLY A 47 10.64 -19.58 7.59
C GLY A 47 11.26 -19.85 6.23
N GLN A 48 11.08 -18.99 5.22
CA GLN A 48 11.84 -19.15 3.98
C GLN A 48 13.31 -18.72 4.18
N THR A 49 14.25 -19.29 3.39
CA THR A 49 15.69 -19.10 3.56
C THR A 49 16.45 -18.67 2.29
N LYS A 50 15.74 -18.52 1.18
CA LYS A 50 16.34 -18.25 -0.14
C LYS A 50 16.33 -16.78 -0.51
N ILE A 51 15.38 -16.01 0.02
CA ILE A 51 15.21 -14.59 -0.26
C ILE A 51 15.56 -13.79 1.00
N HIS A 52 16.27 -12.70 0.84
CA HIS A 52 16.69 -11.86 1.97
C HIS A 52 15.65 -10.80 2.28
N THR A 53 15.03 -10.88 3.46
CA THR A 53 14.00 -9.94 3.95
C THR A 53 14.29 -9.44 5.38
N PRO A 54 15.54 -9.00 5.67
CA PRO A 54 15.98 -8.72 7.04
C PRO A 54 15.19 -7.58 7.70
N ASN A 55 14.67 -6.64 6.94
CA ASN A 55 13.96 -5.49 7.47
C ASN A 55 12.53 -5.85 7.87
N ILE A 56 11.83 -6.60 7.04
CA ILE A 56 10.49 -7.13 7.37
C ILE A 56 10.60 -8.15 8.51
N ASP A 57 11.63 -8.99 8.51
CA ASP A 57 11.89 -9.96 9.59
C ASP A 57 12.13 -9.24 10.93
N ARG A 58 12.85 -8.11 10.92
CA ARG A 58 13.02 -7.27 12.11
C ARG A 58 11.72 -6.63 12.57
N LEU A 59 10.89 -6.10 11.65
CA LEU A 59 9.56 -5.57 12.00
C LEU A 59 8.69 -6.64 12.65
N ALA A 60 8.75 -7.88 12.16
CA ALA A 60 8.03 -9.01 12.76
C ALA A 60 8.56 -9.34 14.16
N ALA A 61 9.88 -9.28 14.37
CA ALA A 61 10.50 -9.57 15.67
C ALA A 61 10.25 -8.45 16.71
N GLU A 62 10.17 -7.21 16.29
CA GLU A 62 9.92 -6.04 17.13
C GLU A 62 8.44 -5.77 17.37
N GLY A 63 7.56 -6.35 16.57
CA GLY A 63 6.12 -6.12 16.56
C GLY A 63 5.28 -7.35 16.82
N MET A 64 4.19 -7.49 16.08
CA MET A 64 3.28 -8.62 16.15
C MET A 64 3.28 -9.37 14.82
N LEU A 65 3.62 -10.66 14.86
CA LEU A 65 3.59 -11.57 13.72
C LEU A 65 2.24 -12.30 13.66
N PHE A 66 1.48 -12.09 12.60
CA PHE A 66 0.21 -12.78 12.37
C PHE A 66 0.44 -14.09 11.59
N THR A 67 0.10 -15.22 12.19
CA THR A 67 0.23 -16.54 11.56
C THR A 67 -1.03 -16.99 10.82
N GLN A 68 -2.14 -16.27 11.00
CA GLN A 68 -3.45 -16.54 10.40
C GLN A 68 -4.08 -15.24 9.90
N HIS A 69 -3.45 -14.61 8.89
CA HIS A 69 -3.97 -13.41 8.24
C HIS A 69 -4.16 -13.68 6.75
N TYR A 70 -5.38 -13.49 6.27
CA TYR A 70 -5.77 -13.85 4.90
C TYR A 70 -6.31 -12.62 4.16
N ALA A 71 -5.94 -12.50 2.87
CA ALA A 71 -6.57 -11.53 1.99
C ALA A 71 -8.06 -11.84 1.79
N GLY A 72 -8.87 -10.81 1.56
CA GLY A 72 -10.31 -10.97 1.38
C GLY A 72 -10.70 -11.73 0.10
N CYS A 73 -9.79 -11.81 -0.88
CA CYS A 73 -9.95 -12.54 -2.13
C CYS A 73 -8.59 -12.84 -2.75
N THR A 74 -8.51 -13.85 -3.60
CA THR A 74 -7.31 -14.18 -4.38
C THR A 74 -7.10 -13.27 -5.59
N VAL A 75 -8.10 -12.46 -5.97
CA VAL A 75 -8.06 -11.53 -7.11
C VAL A 75 -7.95 -10.10 -6.59
N SER A 76 -7.12 -9.29 -7.23
CA SER A 76 -6.65 -8.01 -6.71
C SER A 76 -7.78 -6.99 -6.44
N ALA A 77 -8.65 -6.67 -7.40
CA ALA A 77 -9.67 -5.64 -7.20
C ALA A 77 -10.68 -6.00 -6.09
N PRO A 78 -11.26 -7.20 -6.03
CA PRO A 78 -12.15 -7.57 -4.93
C PRO A 78 -11.43 -7.67 -3.57
N SER A 79 -10.15 -8.08 -3.53
CA SER A 79 -9.35 -8.06 -2.31
C SER A 79 -9.15 -6.64 -1.80
N ARG A 80 -8.80 -5.69 -2.68
CA ARG A 80 -8.65 -4.27 -2.34
C ARG A 80 -9.97 -3.65 -1.89
N SER A 81 -11.07 -4.01 -2.56
CA SER A 81 -12.41 -3.56 -2.15
C SER A 81 -12.79 -4.09 -0.77
N ALA A 82 -12.55 -5.37 -0.49
CA ALA A 82 -12.77 -5.96 0.82
C ALA A 82 -11.94 -5.26 1.92
N LEU A 83 -10.66 -4.99 1.66
CA LEU A 83 -9.77 -4.27 2.57
C LEU A 83 -10.26 -2.84 2.82
N MET A 84 -10.58 -2.09 1.75
CA MET A 84 -11.03 -0.70 1.86
C MET A 84 -12.35 -0.54 2.60
N THR A 85 -13.25 -1.52 2.49
CA THR A 85 -14.60 -1.44 3.07
C THR A 85 -14.77 -2.20 4.37
N GLY A 86 -13.84 -3.09 4.74
CA GLY A 86 -14.00 -4.03 5.84
C GLY A 86 -15.11 -5.07 5.60
N GLN A 87 -15.55 -5.23 4.34
CA GLN A 87 -16.64 -6.13 3.98
C GLN A 87 -16.13 -7.41 3.32
N HIS A 88 -16.73 -8.53 3.67
CA HIS A 88 -16.51 -9.79 2.98
C HIS A 88 -16.85 -9.68 1.49
N THR A 89 -16.16 -10.44 0.63
CA THR A 89 -16.35 -10.40 -0.84
C THR A 89 -17.78 -10.70 -1.31
N GLY A 90 -18.61 -11.33 -0.48
CA GLY A 90 -20.04 -11.49 -0.72
C GLY A 90 -20.87 -10.19 -0.61
N HIS A 91 -20.33 -9.15 0.04
CA HIS A 91 -21.00 -7.88 0.33
C HIS A 91 -20.28 -6.66 -0.27
N THR A 92 -18.96 -6.75 -0.49
CA THR A 92 -18.21 -5.64 -1.08
C THR A 92 -18.69 -5.30 -2.49
N PRO A 93 -18.66 -4.02 -2.91
CA PRO A 93 -19.14 -3.59 -4.22
C PRO A 93 -18.39 -4.24 -5.39
N ILE A 94 -17.07 -4.41 -5.25
CA ILE A 94 -16.21 -4.95 -6.32
C ILE A 94 -15.96 -6.43 -6.05
N ARG A 95 -16.43 -7.30 -6.96
CA ARG A 95 -16.34 -8.77 -6.81
C ARG A 95 -15.47 -9.46 -7.86
N GLY A 96 -14.79 -8.72 -8.72
CA GLY A 96 -13.91 -9.24 -9.75
C GLY A 96 -13.10 -8.12 -10.40
N ASN A 97 -12.04 -8.50 -11.13
CA ASN A 97 -11.32 -7.55 -11.95
C ASN A 97 -12.18 -7.18 -13.16
N LYS A 98 -12.74 -5.97 -13.14
CA LYS A 98 -13.44 -5.40 -14.28
C LYS A 98 -12.69 -4.14 -14.69
N GLY A 99 -12.23 -4.13 -15.94
CA GLY A 99 -11.74 -2.92 -16.56
C GLY A 99 -12.87 -1.90 -16.67
N GLY A 100 -12.53 -0.65 -16.74
CA GLY A 100 -13.39 0.40 -17.26
C GLY A 100 -12.89 0.74 -18.67
N THR A 101 -13.69 1.43 -19.45
CA THR A 101 -13.22 2.08 -20.65
C THR A 101 -12.67 3.45 -20.23
N GLY A 102 -11.34 3.57 -20.10
CA GLY A 102 -10.67 4.86 -20.11
C GLY A 102 -10.79 5.47 -21.51
N ASP A 103 -10.51 6.75 -21.64
CA ASP A 103 -10.59 7.50 -22.90
C ASP A 103 -9.71 6.90 -24.01
N ASP A 104 -8.63 6.18 -23.63
CA ASP A 104 -7.71 5.51 -24.53
C ASP A 104 -8.04 4.01 -24.78
N GLY A 105 -9.10 3.49 -24.15
CA GLY A 105 -9.52 2.10 -24.25
C GLY A 105 -8.59 1.09 -23.55
N VAL A 106 -7.51 1.54 -22.94
CA VAL A 106 -6.47 0.73 -22.27
C VAL A 106 -6.54 0.91 -20.77
N GLU A 107 -6.57 2.14 -20.32
CA GLU A 107 -6.71 2.50 -18.92
C GLU A 107 -8.16 2.61 -18.53
N GLY A 108 -8.51 2.01 -17.42
CA GLY A 108 -9.82 2.11 -16.85
C GLY A 108 -10.02 1.06 -15.79
N GLN A 109 -10.83 1.39 -14.83
CA GLN A 109 -11.14 0.50 -13.72
C GLN A 109 -12.60 0.71 -13.32
N HIS A 110 -13.31 -0.40 -13.12
CA HIS A 110 -14.66 -0.34 -12.57
C HIS A 110 -14.62 0.34 -11.20
N PRO A 111 -15.33 1.46 -11.02
CA PRO A 111 -15.21 2.26 -9.81
C PRO A 111 -15.93 1.64 -8.61
N ILE A 112 -15.38 1.82 -7.43
CA ILE A 112 -16.10 1.65 -6.16
C ILE A 112 -17.11 2.81 -6.04
N PRO A 113 -18.37 2.56 -5.61
CA PRO A 113 -19.40 3.59 -5.52
C PRO A 113 -19.03 4.76 -4.60
N ALA A 114 -19.50 5.96 -4.95
CA ALA A 114 -19.19 7.19 -4.23
C ALA A 114 -19.62 7.18 -2.75
N ASP A 115 -20.75 6.53 -2.45
CA ASP A 115 -21.31 6.42 -1.09
C ASP A 115 -20.64 5.35 -0.22
N THR A 116 -19.75 4.55 -0.79
CA THR A 116 -19.02 3.51 -0.05
C THR A 116 -18.17 4.14 1.05
N TYR A 117 -18.30 3.63 2.28
CA TYR A 117 -17.44 4.00 3.39
C TYR A 117 -16.12 3.23 3.32
N THR A 118 -15.02 3.94 3.15
CA THR A 118 -13.68 3.36 2.95
C THR A 118 -12.73 3.67 4.08
N LEU A 119 -11.62 2.93 4.19
CA LEU A 119 -10.53 3.24 5.10
C LEU A 119 -10.04 4.68 4.94
N GLY A 120 -9.90 5.18 3.71
CA GLY A 120 -9.50 6.57 3.48
C GLY A 120 -10.46 7.56 4.11
N LYS A 121 -11.78 7.37 3.91
CA LYS A 121 -12.82 8.22 4.53
C LYS A 121 -12.80 8.12 6.05
N MET A 122 -12.60 6.92 6.60
CA MET A 122 -12.50 6.71 8.06
C MET A 122 -11.35 7.49 8.67
N PHE A 123 -10.15 7.38 8.12
CA PHE A 123 -8.97 8.11 8.62
C PHE A 123 -9.11 9.62 8.44
N ARG A 124 -9.64 10.06 7.31
CA ARG A 124 -9.90 11.48 7.05
C ARG A 124 -10.89 12.07 8.06
N GLN A 125 -11.99 11.35 8.36
CA GLN A 125 -12.95 11.76 9.40
C GLN A 125 -12.34 11.79 10.81
N ALA A 126 -11.36 10.91 11.07
CA ALA A 126 -10.59 10.93 12.30
C ALA A 126 -9.53 12.04 12.34
N GLY A 127 -9.47 12.92 11.33
CA GLY A 127 -8.57 14.07 11.24
C GLY A 127 -7.13 13.74 10.84
N TYR A 128 -6.91 12.62 10.18
CA TYR A 128 -5.61 12.28 9.59
C TYR A 128 -5.44 12.98 8.24
N VAL A 129 -4.20 13.35 7.92
CA VAL A 129 -3.80 13.59 6.54
C VAL A 129 -3.62 12.24 5.86
N THR A 130 -4.24 12.04 4.72
CA THR A 130 -4.33 10.72 4.10
C THR A 130 -3.64 10.69 2.74
N GLY A 131 -2.78 9.69 2.52
CA GLY A 131 -2.12 9.47 1.24
C GLY A 131 -2.20 8.02 0.81
N THR A 132 -2.33 7.77 -0.50
CA THR A 132 -2.23 6.42 -1.06
C THR A 132 -1.23 6.40 -2.21
N PHE A 133 -0.33 5.40 -2.19
CA PHE A 133 0.83 5.31 -3.09
C PHE A 133 0.92 3.90 -3.67
N GLY A 134 1.04 3.81 -5.00
CA GLY A 134 1.09 2.55 -5.72
C GLY A 134 -0.20 2.21 -6.47
N LYS A 135 -0.62 0.94 -6.46
CA LYS A 135 -1.76 0.43 -7.21
C LYS A 135 -3.08 0.70 -6.50
N TRP A 136 -3.93 1.55 -7.07
CA TRP A 136 -5.28 1.79 -6.55
C TRP A 136 -6.26 0.69 -6.97
N GLY A 137 -6.62 0.64 -8.24
CA GLY A 137 -7.42 -0.43 -8.83
C GLY A 137 -8.90 -0.48 -8.41
N LEU A 138 -9.48 0.63 -7.94
CA LEU A 138 -10.89 0.74 -7.53
C LEU A 138 -11.61 1.93 -8.17
N GLY A 139 -11.06 2.50 -9.24
CA GLY A 139 -11.66 3.58 -10.01
C GLY A 139 -10.63 4.41 -10.76
N SER A 140 -11.03 4.95 -11.91
CA SER A 140 -10.19 5.81 -12.74
C SER A 140 -10.17 7.24 -12.21
N PRO A 141 -9.20 8.07 -12.60
CA PRO A 141 -9.17 9.50 -12.28
C PRO A 141 -10.49 10.18 -12.67
N GLY A 142 -11.08 10.93 -11.73
CA GLY A 142 -12.36 11.63 -11.93
C GLY A 142 -13.62 10.77 -11.87
N SER A 143 -13.51 9.44 -11.79
CA SER A 143 -14.66 8.57 -11.53
C SER A 143 -15.09 8.65 -10.06
N GLU A 144 -16.27 8.11 -9.73
CA GLU A 144 -16.72 8.01 -8.33
C GLU A 144 -15.78 7.22 -7.42
N GLY A 145 -14.99 6.30 -8.00
CA GLY A 145 -13.96 5.52 -7.32
C GLY A 145 -12.57 6.17 -7.29
N ASP A 146 -12.42 7.40 -7.77
CA ASP A 146 -11.16 8.15 -7.69
C ASP A 146 -10.65 8.19 -6.24
N PRO A 147 -9.36 7.91 -5.97
CA PRO A 147 -8.81 7.90 -4.62
C PRO A 147 -9.12 9.16 -3.82
N THR A 148 -9.12 10.33 -4.49
CA THR A 148 -9.37 11.61 -3.83
C THR A 148 -10.85 11.78 -3.39
N TYR A 149 -11.78 11.11 -4.08
CA TYR A 149 -13.19 11.02 -3.64
C TYR A 149 -13.41 9.92 -2.60
N GLN A 150 -12.50 8.95 -2.53
CA GLN A 150 -12.55 7.86 -1.58
C GLN A 150 -11.78 8.13 -0.27
N GLY A 151 -11.46 9.42 -0.01
CA GLY A 151 -10.95 9.89 1.28
C GLY A 151 -9.44 10.01 1.38
N PHE A 152 -8.72 10.00 0.27
CA PHE A 152 -7.28 10.30 0.25
C PHE A 152 -7.04 11.73 -0.21
N ASP A 153 -6.22 12.47 0.53
CA ASP A 153 -5.84 13.85 0.21
C ASP A 153 -4.79 13.87 -0.92
N GLU A 154 -3.99 12.81 -1.02
CA GLU A 154 -2.98 12.63 -2.07
C GLU A 154 -2.96 11.20 -2.58
N PHE A 155 -2.89 11.05 -3.90
CA PHE A 155 -2.67 9.79 -4.60
C PHE A 155 -1.48 9.91 -5.55
N PHE A 156 -0.60 8.92 -5.53
CA PHE A 156 0.44 8.78 -6.54
C PHE A 156 0.66 7.32 -6.93
N GLY A 157 0.53 6.99 -8.21
CA GLY A 157 0.76 5.63 -8.69
C GLY A 157 -0.09 5.22 -9.88
N TYR A 158 -0.54 3.97 -9.86
CA TYR A 158 -1.34 3.36 -10.92
C TYR A 158 -2.83 3.43 -10.58
N ASN A 159 -3.63 3.97 -11.49
CA ASN A 159 -5.08 4.05 -11.30
C ASN A 159 -5.79 2.70 -11.50
N CYS A 160 -5.28 1.83 -12.38
CA CYS A 160 -5.96 0.59 -12.79
C CYS A 160 -5.07 -0.65 -12.67
N GLN A 161 -5.68 -1.82 -12.83
CA GLN A 161 -4.98 -3.10 -12.76
C GLN A 161 -3.99 -3.26 -13.91
N ALA A 162 -4.39 -2.90 -15.14
CA ALA A 162 -3.60 -3.12 -16.33
C ALA A 162 -2.28 -2.31 -16.31
N LEU A 163 -2.34 -1.02 -15.98
CA LEU A 163 -1.14 -0.18 -15.89
C LEU A 163 -0.20 -0.67 -14.79
N ALA A 164 -0.76 -1.19 -13.69
CA ALA A 164 0.02 -1.68 -12.54
C ALA A 164 0.81 -2.97 -12.82
N HIS A 165 0.61 -3.62 -13.96
CA HIS A 165 1.47 -4.72 -14.39
C HIS A 165 2.79 -4.24 -15.01
N LYS A 166 2.92 -2.94 -15.30
CA LYS A 166 4.10 -2.36 -15.93
C LYS A 166 4.99 -1.71 -14.89
N TYR A 167 6.25 -2.17 -14.79
CA TYR A 167 7.23 -1.58 -13.87
C TYR A 167 8.03 -0.43 -14.48
N TYR A 168 7.96 -0.31 -15.82
CA TYR A 168 8.49 0.81 -16.60
C TYR A 168 7.37 1.39 -17.48
N PRO A 169 6.27 1.88 -16.85
CA PRO A 169 5.14 2.44 -17.59
C PRO A 169 5.54 3.77 -18.23
N THR A 170 4.82 4.19 -19.25
CA THR A 170 5.01 5.51 -19.87
C THR A 170 4.59 6.67 -18.96
N HIS A 171 3.77 6.39 -17.95
CA HIS A 171 3.30 7.40 -17.00
C HIS A 171 2.79 6.76 -15.70
N LEU A 172 2.68 7.61 -14.69
CA LEU A 172 1.92 7.40 -13.45
C LEU A 172 0.90 8.53 -13.26
N TRP A 173 0.08 8.43 -12.25
CA TRP A 173 -0.90 9.44 -11.90
C TRP A 173 -0.53 10.13 -10.58
N HIS A 174 -0.60 11.47 -10.57
CA HIS A 174 -0.59 12.26 -9.35
C HIS A 174 -1.98 12.88 -9.18
N ASN A 175 -2.75 12.37 -8.26
CA ASN A 175 -4.19 12.63 -8.17
C ASN A 175 -4.88 12.35 -9.51
N ARG A 176 -5.27 13.39 -10.25
CA ARG A 176 -5.93 13.30 -11.56
C ARG A 176 -5.05 13.74 -12.72
N GLU A 177 -3.82 14.06 -12.43
CA GLU A 177 -2.86 14.51 -13.45
C GLU A 177 -1.95 13.38 -13.87
N LYS A 178 -1.83 13.19 -15.17
CA LYS A 178 -0.93 12.21 -15.77
C LYS A 178 0.49 12.76 -15.73
N MET A 179 1.39 12.05 -15.05
CA MET A 179 2.81 12.35 -14.99
C MET A 179 3.57 11.42 -15.93
N LEU A 180 4.11 11.95 -17.01
CA LEU A 180 4.92 11.19 -17.96
C LEU A 180 6.25 10.77 -17.34
N LEU A 181 6.71 9.57 -17.66
CA LEU A 181 8.01 9.03 -17.28
C LEU A 181 8.94 9.07 -18.52
N ASP A 182 9.71 10.12 -18.63
CA ASP A 182 10.60 10.35 -19.77
C ASP A 182 11.59 9.19 -19.94
N GLY A 183 11.71 8.70 -21.18
CA GLY A 183 12.55 7.56 -21.51
C GLY A 183 11.92 6.19 -21.27
N ASN A 184 10.67 6.15 -20.81
CA ASN A 184 9.87 4.92 -20.80
C ASN A 184 8.88 4.96 -21.97
N ASP A 185 9.12 4.16 -23.01
CA ASP A 185 8.28 4.13 -24.22
C ASP A 185 7.93 2.71 -24.67
N LEU A 186 7.85 1.77 -23.73
CA LEU A 186 7.64 0.34 -23.97
C LEU A 186 8.84 -0.40 -24.61
N ALA A 187 9.70 0.30 -25.35
CA ALA A 187 10.95 -0.24 -25.90
C ALA A 187 12.16 0.10 -25.01
N HIS A 188 12.07 1.20 -24.27
CA HIS A 188 13.10 1.69 -23.36
C HIS A 188 12.59 1.68 -21.92
N THR A 189 13.46 1.30 -21.00
CA THR A 189 13.15 1.12 -19.58
C THR A 189 14.13 1.96 -18.76
N THR A 190 13.83 3.24 -18.60
CA THR A 190 14.73 4.20 -17.95
C THR A 190 14.35 4.45 -16.49
N GLN A 191 13.06 4.63 -16.21
CA GLN A 191 12.57 5.01 -14.90
C GLN A 191 11.74 3.88 -14.29
N TYR A 192 12.26 3.26 -13.22
CA TYR A 192 11.54 2.24 -12.47
C TYR A 192 10.47 2.88 -11.59
N SER A 193 9.22 2.55 -11.86
CA SER A 193 8.07 3.21 -11.23
C SER A 193 8.02 3.08 -9.71
N HIS A 194 8.49 1.94 -9.15
CA HIS A 194 8.43 1.74 -7.71
C HIS A 194 9.47 2.57 -6.94
N ASP A 195 10.62 2.91 -7.55
CA ASP A 195 11.56 3.86 -6.95
C ASP A 195 10.93 5.27 -6.87
N ILE A 196 10.20 5.67 -7.91
CA ILE A 196 9.48 6.96 -7.94
C ILE A 196 8.33 6.98 -6.92
N ILE A 197 7.55 5.89 -6.84
CA ILE A 197 6.47 5.74 -5.85
C ILE A 197 7.04 5.79 -4.44
N GLN A 198 8.16 5.13 -4.20
CA GLN A 198 8.89 5.16 -2.93
C GLN A 198 9.31 6.58 -2.55
N GLU A 199 9.93 7.31 -3.48
CA GLU A 199 10.36 8.69 -3.25
C GLU A 199 9.19 9.62 -2.89
N ARG A 200 8.08 9.51 -3.64
CA ARG A 200 6.84 10.27 -3.36
C ARG A 200 6.23 9.94 -2.01
N THR A 201 6.27 8.66 -1.62
CA THR A 201 5.84 8.22 -0.29
C THR A 201 6.68 8.84 0.81
N LEU A 202 8.01 8.80 0.69
CA LEU A 202 8.92 9.39 1.66
C LEU A 202 8.74 10.91 1.76
N ASP A 203 8.50 11.58 0.64
CA ASP A 203 8.20 13.02 0.62
C ASP A 203 6.89 13.34 1.35
N PHE A 204 5.81 12.57 1.11
CA PHE A 204 4.56 12.70 1.85
C PHE A 204 4.77 12.56 3.37
N ILE A 205 5.52 11.56 3.80
CA ILE A 205 5.81 11.32 5.21
C ILE A 205 6.60 12.50 5.81
N ARG A 206 7.64 12.98 5.13
CA ARG A 206 8.46 14.12 5.58
C ARG A 206 7.63 15.40 5.73
N ARG A 207 6.75 15.69 4.77
CA ARG A 207 5.86 16.87 4.80
C ARG A 207 4.82 16.81 5.91
N ASN A 208 4.45 15.62 6.36
CA ASN A 208 3.36 15.41 7.31
C ASN A 208 3.82 14.88 8.69
N LYS A 209 5.12 14.77 8.96
CA LYS A 209 5.65 14.18 10.21
C LYS A 209 5.20 14.87 11.51
N GLU A 210 4.85 16.16 11.45
CA GLU A 210 4.35 16.94 12.58
C GLU A 210 2.81 16.86 12.74
N ARG A 211 2.14 16.09 11.88
CA ARG A 211 0.70 15.88 11.89
C ARG A 211 0.42 14.40 11.92
N LYS A 212 -0.74 13.99 12.43
CA LYS A 212 -1.15 12.59 12.26
C LYS A 212 -1.50 12.30 10.82
N PHE A 213 -0.91 11.25 10.27
CA PHE A 213 -1.15 10.85 8.90
C PHE A 213 -1.44 9.34 8.77
N PHE A 214 -2.18 9.01 7.73
CA PHE A 214 -2.39 7.66 7.25
C PHE A 214 -1.82 7.54 5.83
N ALA A 215 -0.82 6.69 5.66
CA ALA A 215 -0.23 6.35 4.37
C ALA A 215 -0.57 4.91 4.00
N PHE A 216 -1.33 4.74 2.91
CA PHE A 216 -1.65 3.43 2.35
C PHE A 216 -0.74 3.15 1.15
N LEU A 217 0.21 2.23 1.34
CA LEU A 217 1.27 1.90 0.39
C LEU A 217 0.93 0.60 -0.32
N ALA A 218 0.30 0.73 -1.46
CA ALA A 218 -0.21 -0.39 -2.24
C ALA A 218 0.78 -0.80 -3.33
N TYR A 219 1.93 -1.35 -2.93
CA TYR A 219 2.97 -1.78 -3.86
C TYR A 219 2.52 -2.95 -4.71
N THR A 220 2.90 -2.94 -6.00
CA THR A 220 2.66 -4.07 -6.89
C THR A 220 3.69 -5.19 -6.73
N LEU A 221 4.83 -4.91 -6.09
CA LEU A 221 5.84 -5.93 -5.80
C LEU A 221 5.28 -7.04 -4.88
N PRO A 222 5.56 -8.32 -5.18
CA PRO A 222 6.29 -8.89 -6.31
C PRO A 222 5.41 -9.43 -7.47
N HIS A 223 4.24 -8.85 -7.72
CA HIS A 223 3.34 -9.26 -8.80
C HIS A 223 4.05 -9.22 -10.17
N ALA A 224 3.73 -10.13 -11.08
CA ALA A 224 4.20 -10.06 -12.45
C ALA A 224 3.65 -8.78 -13.17
N GLU A 225 4.40 -8.13 -14.07
CA GLU A 225 5.65 -8.59 -14.71
C GLU A 225 6.83 -8.67 -13.74
N LEU A 226 7.71 -9.63 -13.94
CA LEU A 226 8.87 -9.82 -13.06
C LEU A 226 10.05 -8.99 -13.58
N LEU A 227 9.95 -7.68 -13.46
CA LEU A 227 10.97 -6.73 -13.91
C LEU A 227 11.53 -5.94 -12.74
N VAL A 228 12.84 -5.80 -12.72
CA VAL A 228 13.59 -5.01 -11.74
C VAL A 228 14.74 -4.28 -12.45
N PRO A 229 15.27 -3.20 -11.87
CA PRO A 229 16.51 -2.60 -12.34
C PRO A 229 17.68 -3.59 -12.29
N GLU A 230 18.59 -3.44 -13.24
CA GLU A 230 19.88 -4.13 -13.27
C GLU A 230 20.82 -3.48 -12.24
N ASP A 231 20.79 -3.96 -11.01
CA ASP A 231 21.56 -3.42 -9.89
C ASP A 231 22.08 -4.52 -8.95
N GLU A 232 22.68 -4.12 -7.83
CA GLU A 232 23.24 -5.05 -6.85
C GLU A 232 22.20 -6.00 -6.23
N ILE A 233 20.89 -5.65 -6.27
CA ILE A 233 19.86 -6.52 -5.71
C ILE A 233 19.65 -7.74 -6.58
N ILE A 234 19.46 -7.55 -7.89
CA ILE A 234 19.26 -8.67 -8.81
C ILE A 234 20.55 -9.49 -8.95
N GLU A 235 21.72 -8.82 -9.01
CA GLU A 235 23.02 -9.49 -9.10
C GLU A 235 23.27 -10.44 -7.92
N ALA A 236 22.77 -10.10 -6.74
CA ALA A 236 22.87 -10.95 -5.56
C ALA A 236 22.15 -12.31 -5.71
N TYR A 237 21.25 -12.43 -6.66
CA TYR A 237 20.46 -13.66 -6.88
C TYR A 237 20.82 -14.40 -8.17
N ARG A 238 21.56 -13.81 -9.09
CA ARG A 238 21.96 -14.47 -10.35
C ARG A 238 22.72 -15.77 -10.10
N GLY A 239 22.32 -16.82 -10.81
CA GLY A 239 22.91 -18.16 -10.68
C GLY A 239 22.53 -18.91 -9.41
N ARG A 240 21.70 -18.38 -8.53
CA ARG A 240 21.28 -19.07 -7.28
C ARG A 240 20.10 -20.00 -7.48
N PHE A 241 19.34 -19.83 -8.56
CA PHE A 241 18.15 -20.62 -8.85
C PHE A 241 18.29 -21.39 -10.15
N GLU A 242 17.72 -22.59 -10.18
CA GLU A 242 17.46 -23.27 -11.45
C GLU A 242 16.33 -22.53 -12.15
N GLU A 243 16.63 -21.79 -13.21
CA GLU A 243 15.66 -20.98 -13.92
C GLU A 243 14.79 -21.78 -14.89
N LYS A 244 13.54 -21.37 -14.98
CA LYS A 244 12.61 -21.83 -16.00
C LYS A 244 12.10 -20.60 -16.76
N PRO A 245 12.76 -20.23 -17.87
CA PRO A 245 12.40 -19.05 -18.63
C PRO A 245 10.92 -19.01 -19.00
N TYR A 246 10.34 -17.85 -18.91
CA TYR A 246 9.00 -17.57 -19.41
C TYR A 246 9.10 -16.85 -20.74
N ALA A 247 8.48 -17.40 -21.79
CA ALA A 247 8.34 -16.75 -23.08
C ALA A 247 6.91 -16.23 -23.24
N ALA A 248 6.77 -14.93 -23.48
CA ALA A 248 5.49 -14.33 -23.76
C ALA A 248 4.88 -14.90 -25.06
N LYS A 249 3.55 -15.00 -25.08
CA LYS A 249 2.84 -15.56 -26.24
C LYS A 249 2.68 -14.58 -27.40
N SER A 250 2.77 -13.29 -27.13
CA SER A 250 2.70 -12.22 -28.14
C SER A 250 3.31 -10.94 -27.59
N GLY A 251 4.23 -10.37 -28.35
CA GLY A 251 4.76 -9.01 -28.25
C GLY A 251 4.97 -8.49 -26.83
N ASP A 252 6.16 -8.79 -26.28
CA ASP A 252 6.65 -8.07 -25.12
C ASP A 252 6.61 -6.60 -25.42
N TYR A 253 6.08 -5.79 -24.49
CA TYR A 253 6.08 -4.34 -24.65
C TYR A 253 5.93 -3.91 -26.12
N SER A 254 4.82 -4.31 -26.75
CA SER A 254 4.58 -3.95 -28.15
C SER A 254 4.58 -2.43 -28.25
N PRO A 255 5.39 -1.83 -29.15
CA PRO A 255 5.36 -0.38 -29.40
C PRO A 255 3.97 0.13 -29.77
N GLU A 256 3.09 -0.76 -30.19
CA GLU A 256 1.72 -0.45 -30.59
C GLU A 256 0.76 -0.34 -29.42
N GLY A 257 1.19 -0.63 -28.17
CA GLY A 257 0.37 -0.46 -26.95
C GLY A 257 -0.91 -1.30 -26.88
N LYS A 258 -1.12 -2.20 -27.84
CA LYS A 258 -2.42 -2.86 -28.05
C LYS A 258 -2.71 -4.05 -27.13
N HIS A 259 -1.73 -4.48 -26.33
CA HIS A 259 -1.92 -5.62 -25.41
C HIS A 259 -1.32 -5.39 -24.03
N PRO A 260 -1.90 -4.51 -23.20
CA PRO A 260 -1.41 -4.24 -21.84
C PRO A 260 -1.62 -5.41 -20.87
N ILE A 261 -2.25 -6.50 -21.31
CA ILE A 261 -2.68 -7.61 -20.46
C ILE A 261 -1.65 -8.75 -20.42
N HIS A 262 -0.66 -8.76 -21.32
CA HIS A 262 0.33 -9.82 -21.40
C HIS A 262 1.60 -9.43 -20.65
N TYR A 263 2.10 -10.39 -19.86
CA TYR A 263 3.40 -10.26 -19.20
C TYR A 263 4.51 -10.40 -20.23
N CYS A 264 5.58 -9.62 -20.07
CA CYS A 264 6.77 -9.73 -20.91
C CYS A 264 7.50 -11.07 -20.70
N SER A 265 8.33 -11.44 -21.67
CA SER A 265 9.25 -12.56 -21.50
C SER A 265 10.22 -12.30 -20.36
N GLN A 266 10.54 -13.34 -19.61
CA GLN A 266 11.49 -13.26 -18.51
C GLN A 266 12.42 -14.48 -18.52
N PRO A 267 13.72 -14.29 -18.79
CA PRO A 267 14.68 -15.40 -18.82
C PRO A 267 15.00 -15.95 -17.42
N GLU A 268 14.97 -15.10 -16.39
CA GLU A 268 15.34 -15.42 -15.02
C GLU A 268 14.21 -15.11 -14.02
N PRO A 269 13.01 -15.74 -14.14
CA PRO A 269 11.84 -15.36 -13.36
C PRO A 269 12.00 -15.54 -11.85
N ARG A 270 12.74 -16.55 -11.39
CA ARG A 270 12.97 -16.79 -9.96
C ARG A 270 13.95 -15.78 -9.37
N THR A 271 15.02 -15.46 -10.10
CA THR A 271 15.97 -14.40 -9.75
C THR A 271 15.26 -13.05 -9.65
N SER A 272 14.45 -12.70 -10.66
CA SER A 272 13.69 -11.44 -10.67
C SER A 272 12.69 -11.36 -9.53
N PHE A 273 11.93 -12.44 -9.26
CA PHE A 273 11.00 -12.50 -8.14
C PHE A 273 11.71 -12.28 -6.80
N ALA A 274 12.83 -12.96 -6.55
CA ALA A 274 13.60 -12.81 -5.33
C ALA A 274 14.14 -11.38 -5.16
N ALA A 275 14.60 -10.77 -6.26
CA ALA A 275 15.04 -9.37 -6.26
C ALA A 275 13.88 -8.40 -5.96
N MET A 276 12.68 -8.64 -6.50
CA MET A 276 11.48 -7.85 -6.21
C MET A 276 11.09 -7.90 -4.74
N VAL A 277 11.11 -9.08 -4.12
CA VAL A 277 10.81 -9.24 -2.68
C VAL A 277 11.85 -8.52 -1.83
N THR A 278 13.14 -8.64 -2.15
CA THR A 278 14.22 -7.92 -1.44
C THR A 278 14.11 -6.40 -1.63
N ARG A 279 13.71 -5.93 -2.80
CA ARG A 279 13.45 -4.51 -3.04
C ARG A 279 12.29 -3.99 -2.18
N LEU A 280 11.20 -4.75 -2.10
CA LEU A 280 10.09 -4.45 -1.19
C LEU A 280 10.56 -4.36 0.27
N ASP A 281 11.41 -5.27 0.71
CA ASP A 281 12.01 -5.26 2.05
C ASP A 281 12.83 -3.98 2.30
N ARG A 282 13.62 -3.52 1.32
CA ARG A 282 14.35 -2.25 1.41
C ARG A 282 13.41 -1.05 1.51
N TYR A 283 12.30 -1.04 0.77
CA TYR A 283 11.33 0.04 0.87
C TYR A 283 10.68 0.09 2.26
N ALA A 284 10.31 -1.07 2.82
CA ALA A 284 9.63 -1.15 4.11
C ALA A 284 10.45 -0.52 5.25
N VAL A 285 11.78 -0.61 5.24
CA VAL A 285 12.63 -0.05 6.30
C VAL A 285 12.79 1.47 6.22
N SER A 286 12.71 2.04 5.03
CA SER A 286 12.91 3.48 4.83
C SER A 286 11.89 4.31 5.64
N TYR A 287 10.73 3.75 5.97
CA TYR A 287 9.69 4.42 6.76
C TYR A 287 9.96 4.38 8.25
N THR A 288 10.53 3.29 8.76
CA THR A 288 10.80 3.13 10.20
C THR A 288 11.82 4.14 10.69
N HIS A 289 12.79 4.50 9.87
CA HIS A 289 13.79 5.54 10.20
C HIS A 289 13.24 6.96 10.22
N LEU A 290 12.13 7.23 9.50
CA LEU A 290 11.52 8.56 9.44
C LEU A 290 10.44 8.79 10.49
N THR A 291 9.85 7.73 11.03
CA THR A 291 8.64 7.81 11.88
C THR A 291 8.86 7.38 13.31
N LEU A 292 9.93 6.64 13.61
CA LEU A 292 10.27 6.31 14.98
C LEU A 292 10.94 7.53 15.65
N PRO A 293 10.48 7.95 16.86
CA PRO A 293 11.28 8.85 17.64
C PRO A 293 12.63 8.16 17.89
N THR A 294 13.70 8.76 17.42
CA THR A 294 15.05 8.37 17.84
C THR A 294 15.04 8.33 19.36
N LYS A 295 15.12 7.14 19.95
CA LYS A 295 15.39 7.03 21.38
C LYS A 295 16.70 7.78 21.60
N ALA A 296 16.57 8.99 22.13
CA ALA A 296 17.70 9.72 22.68
C ALA A 296 18.24 8.98 23.90
#